data_9b6e836576775c7b35c88ae74c5491ff
#
_entry.id   9b6e836576775c7b35c88ae74c5491ff
#
_cell.length_a   1.000
_cell.length_b   1.000
_cell.length_c   1.000
_cell.angle_alpha   90.00
_cell.angle_beta   90.00
_cell.angle_gamma   90.00
#
_symmetry.space_group_name_H-M   'P 1'
#
loop_
_entity.id
_entity.type
_entity.pdbx_description
1 polymer ?
#
loop_
_entity_poly.entity_id
_entity_poly.type
_entity_poly.pdbx_seq_one_letter_code
_entity_poly.pdbx_strand_id
1 'polypeptide(L)'
;MNQYNEISTLQYMGSKARIISHICDPIIKNNSIQTVVDLFAGTGSVGYALKSYKNVISNDIEYYAYIINQAILNGCNFSELEEASFWAVVEQKYMLLQEKVSTALFAEKTFFVDNIDYKLYQTFCEKTPSVFEPHSDDPRMKELTELVSHVIPGNEPALDFPCLFLTYFANAYFGIAQCCQIDALRSAIEQVMDEHTKNVLLTVLMSVMSAAASTTTHFAQFLKVKSKSTCNNLLTKRKINIIEECKELMKEYRKSGLCSKKEYTTFDCYNLDFSECLDSVVLNKSTLVYADPPYFKEHYSRYYHVLNTLCLYDYPAMAINPQTHEFSIGRYREDRRVSDFGKKAKALGAFETLITKCATAGAWLMISYSDNSIVDITDLQTLAEKQYDVLIEKVELSHSKQGRSSISKVDEYIFICRPKEFVHDVNEKLLVIKELKPIVDNPAGFMHNYMARKPYNVVSEIIKRFCPDNGCVYDPMFGSGTTIIEASKLGRKAIGTDINLLAYKLCKTSLSRWDLNQVEIEI
;
A
#
# COMPACT_ATOMS: atom_id res chain seq x y z
N MET A 1 -23.85 -18.52 2.52
CA MET A 1 -22.58 -19.01 1.93
C MET A 1 -21.93 -17.80 1.28
N ASN A 2 -20.71 -17.43 1.66
CA ASN A 2 -19.99 -16.33 1.03
C ASN A 2 -19.83 -16.64 -0.45
N GLN A 3 -20.37 -15.76 -1.30
CA GLN A 3 -20.35 -15.88 -2.76
C GLN A 3 -18.94 -15.59 -3.32
N TYR A 4 -18.06 -15.05 -2.48
CA TYR A 4 -16.73 -14.63 -2.85
C TYR A 4 -15.68 -15.66 -2.39
N ASN A 5 -14.79 -16.04 -3.28
CA ASN A 5 -13.65 -16.89 -2.95
C ASN A 5 -12.74 -16.14 -1.97
N GLU A 6 -12.54 -16.69 -0.78
CA GLU A 6 -11.58 -16.17 0.19
C GLU A 6 -10.25 -16.90 0.02
N ILE A 7 -9.16 -16.15 -0.10
CA ILE A 7 -7.82 -16.69 0.05
C ILE A 7 -7.31 -16.30 1.43
N SER A 8 -6.93 -17.28 2.22
CA SER A 8 -6.29 -17.05 3.51
C SER A 8 -4.87 -16.54 3.25
N THR A 9 -4.65 -15.23 3.38
CA THR A 9 -3.32 -14.64 3.30
C THR A 9 -2.76 -14.35 4.68
N LEU A 10 -3.36 -13.45 5.44
CA LEU A 10 -2.92 -13.03 6.77
C LEU A 10 -4.10 -12.84 7.71
N GLN A 11 -3.89 -13.12 9.02
CA GLN A 11 -4.80 -12.57 10.04
C GLN A 11 -4.54 -11.06 10.14
N TYR A 12 -5.41 -10.26 9.52
CA TYR A 12 -5.25 -8.81 9.40
C TYR A 12 -6.27 -8.07 10.27
N MET A 13 -5.82 -7.02 11.00
CA MET A 13 -6.71 -6.11 11.70
C MET A 13 -7.45 -5.25 10.67
N GLY A 14 -8.78 -5.27 10.71
CA GLY A 14 -9.61 -4.52 9.76
C GLY A 14 -9.98 -5.30 8.50
N SER A 15 -9.80 -6.63 8.48
CA SER A 15 -10.28 -7.46 7.36
C SER A 15 -11.76 -7.20 7.07
N LYS A 16 -12.09 -6.83 5.83
CA LYS A 16 -13.45 -6.55 5.36
C LYS A 16 -14.25 -7.82 4.99
N ALA A 17 -13.72 -9.01 5.26
CA ALA A 17 -14.36 -10.29 4.91
C ALA A 17 -15.83 -10.39 5.37
N ARG A 18 -16.18 -9.79 6.52
CA ARG A 18 -17.55 -9.79 7.06
C ARG A 18 -18.51 -8.84 6.33
N ILE A 19 -18.00 -7.81 5.68
CA ILE A 19 -18.80 -6.81 4.96
C ILE A 19 -18.50 -6.79 3.47
N ILE A 20 -17.77 -7.80 2.98
CA ILE A 20 -17.31 -7.86 1.58
C ILE A 20 -18.48 -7.77 0.60
N SER A 21 -19.63 -8.38 0.91
CA SER A 21 -20.83 -8.30 0.08
C SER A 21 -21.42 -6.89 0.02
N HIS A 22 -21.42 -6.15 1.13
CA HIS A 22 -21.89 -4.76 1.17
C HIS A 22 -21.01 -3.82 0.34
N ILE A 23 -19.72 -4.15 0.18
CA ILE A 23 -18.78 -3.40 -0.65
C ILE A 23 -18.88 -3.85 -2.11
N CYS A 24 -18.77 -5.16 -2.38
CA CYS A 24 -18.61 -5.67 -3.73
C CYS A 24 -19.92 -5.73 -4.54
N ASP A 25 -21.06 -6.08 -3.91
CA ASP A 25 -22.34 -6.22 -4.60
C ASP A 25 -22.78 -4.93 -5.31
N PRO A 26 -22.76 -3.73 -4.68
CA PRO A 26 -23.10 -2.50 -5.36
C PRO A 26 -22.16 -2.18 -6.54
N ILE A 27 -20.87 -2.48 -6.38
CA ILE A 27 -19.87 -2.27 -7.44
C ILE A 27 -20.11 -3.19 -8.63
N ILE A 28 -20.35 -4.49 -8.39
CA ILE A 28 -20.58 -5.49 -9.43
C ILE A 28 -21.86 -5.19 -10.20
N LYS A 29 -22.95 -4.83 -9.49
CA LYS A 29 -24.25 -4.52 -10.07
C LYS A 29 -24.26 -3.22 -10.88
N ASN A 30 -23.31 -2.33 -10.64
CA ASN A 30 -23.21 -1.08 -11.39
C ASN A 30 -22.42 -1.27 -12.70
N ASN A 31 -23.12 -1.36 -13.81
CA ASN A 31 -22.53 -1.54 -15.13
C ASN A 31 -21.74 -0.32 -15.65
N SER A 32 -21.93 0.87 -15.06
CA SER A 32 -21.16 2.05 -15.44
C SER A 32 -19.73 2.00 -14.90
N ILE A 33 -19.49 1.21 -13.84
CA ILE A 33 -18.15 1.03 -13.28
C ILE A 33 -17.44 -0.10 -14.02
N GLN A 34 -16.31 0.21 -14.63
CA GLN A 34 -15.45 -0.74 -15.33
C GLN A 34 -14.17 -1.03 -14.54
N THR A 35 -13.60 0.00 -13.90
CA THR A 35 -12.34 -0.08 -13.16
C THR A 35 -12.58 0.28 -11.69
N VAL A 36 -11.96 -0.46 -10.79
CA VAL A 36 -11.96 -0.20 -9.36
C VAL A 36 -10.52 0.04 -8.89
N VAL A 37 -10.30 1.16 -8.22
CA VAL A 37 -9.03 1.48 -7.54
C VAL A 37 -9.21 1.17 -6.06
N ASP A 38 -8.64 0.06 -5.58
CA ASP A 38 -8.58 -0.28 -4.15
C ASP A 38 -7.39 0.46 -3.52
N LEU A 39 -7.68 1.63 -2.94
CA LEU A 39 -6.68 2.64 -2.61
C LEU A 39 -5.90 2.33 -1.33
N PHE A 40 -6.48 1.54 -0.42
CA PHE A 40 -5.89 1.08 0.84
C PHE A 40 -6.07 -0.43 0.97
N ALA A 41 -5.49 -1.16 0.04
CA ALA A 41 -5.85 -2.54 -0.24
C ALA A 41 -5.55 -3.53 0.91
N GLY A 42 -4.60 -3.23 1.78
CA GLY A 42 -4.19 -4.11 2.88
C GLY A 42 -3.86 -5.52 2.36
N THR A 43 -4.62 -6.53 2.83
CA THR A 43 -4.45 -7.92 2.36
C THR A 43 -5.15 -8.23 1.04
N GLY A 44 -5.74 -7.23 0.37
CA GLY A 44 -6.30 -7.36 -0.98
C GLY A 44 -7.66 -8.06 -1.08
N SER A 45 -8.40 -8.17 0.01
CA SER A 45 -9.67 -8.90 0.04
C SER A 45 -10.70 -8.35 -0.95
N VAL A 46 -10.81 -7.02 -1.06
CA VAL A 46 -11.76 -6.34 -1.96
C VAL A 46 -11.32 -6.50 -3.41
N GLY A 47 -10.05 -6.19 -3.70
CA GLY A 47 -9.50 -6.36 -5.05
C GLY A 47 -9.64 -7.80 -5.55
N TYR A 48 -9.33 -8.80 -4.70
CA TYR A 48 -9.46 -10.21 -5.04
C TYR A 48 -10.91 -10.62 -5.33
N ALA A 49 -11.88 -10.14 -4.53
CA ALA A 49 -13.29 -10.42 -4.76
C ALA A 49 -13.81 -9.81 -6.08
N LEU A 50 -13.25 -8.68 -6.49
CA LEU A 50 -13.68 -7.94 -7.68
C LEU A 50 -12.97 -8.35 -8.97
N LYS A 51 -11.79 -8.99 -8.91
CA LYS A 51 -10.94 -9.25 -10.09
C LYS A 51 -11.58 -10.07 -11.22
N SER A 52 -12.61 -10.86 -10.90
CA SER A 52 -13.37 -11.63 -11.90
C SER A 52 -14.49 -10.83 -12.56
N TYR A 53 -14.80 -9.63 -12.06
CA TYR A 53 -15.94 -8.83 -12.49
C TYR A 53 -15.53 -7.46 -13.03
N LYS A 54 -14.44 -6.90 -12.55
CA LYS A 54 -13.98 -5.55 -12.85
C LYS A 54 -12.47 -5.53 -13.09
N ASN A 55 -12.03 -4.50 -13.78
CA ASN A 55 -10.61 -4.17 -13.81
C ASN A 55 -10.20 -3.63 -12.44
N VAL A 56 -9.17 -4.19 -11.83
CA VAL A 56 -8.74 -3.81 -10.47
C VAL A 56 -7.36 -3.18 -10.52
N ILE A 57 -7.24 -2.02 -9.91
CA ILE A 57 -5.97 -1.37 -9.57
C ILE A 57 -5.86 -1.39 -8.06
N SER A 58 -4.77 -1.88 -7.52
CA SER A 58 -4.54 -1.98 -6.08
C SER A 58 -3.43 -1.04 -5.64
N ASN A 59 -3.59 -0.39 -4.49
CA ASN A 59 -2.54 0.42 -3.89
C ASN A 59 -2.50 0.24 -2.37
N ASP A 60 -1.30 0.26 -1.81
CA ASP A 60 -1.10 0.40 -0.37
C ASP A 60 0.25 1.07 -0.09
N ILE A 61 0.29 1.86 0.98
CA ILE A 61 1.51 2.53 1.42
C ILE A 61 2.53 1.54 2.02
N GLU A 62 2.06 0.40 2.54
CA GLU A 62 2.88 -0.64 3.16
C GLU A 62 3.39 -1.63 2.10
N TYR A 63 4.70 -1.82 2.05
CA TYR A 63 5.32 -2.64 1.01
C TYR A 63 4.90 -4.11 1.06
N TYR A 64 4.72 -4.68 2.27
CA TYR A 64 4.22 -6.06 2.42
C TYR A 64 2.82 -6.23 1.82
N ALA A 65 1.95 -5.22 1.95
CA ALA A 65 0.60 -5.23 1.38
C ALA A 65 0.65 -5.17 -0.16
N TYR A 66 1.54 -4.35 -0.73
CA TYR A 66 1.81 -4.33 -2.17
C TYR A 66 2.20 -5.74 -2.68
N ILE A 67 3.13 -6.43 -2.01
CA ILE A 67 3.56 -7.79 -2.38
C ILE A 67 2.40 -8.79 -2.34
N ILE A 68 1.56 -8.74 -1.29
CA ILE A 68 0.38 -9.60 -1.18
C ILE A 68 -0.58 -9.34 -2.34
N ASN A 69 -0.86 -8.09 -2.66
CA ASN A 69 -1.76 -7.73 -3.75
C ASN A 69 -1.22 -8.17 -5.11
N GLN A 70 0.07 -8.01 -5.36
CA GLN A 70 0.73 -8.56 -6.55
C GLN A 70 0.52 -10.08 -6.66
N ALA A 71 0.71 -10.79 -5.55
CA ALA A 71 0.57 -12.25 -5.52
C ALA A 71 -0.87 -12.70 -5.80
N ILE A 72 -1.86 -12.16 -5.08
CA ILE A 72 -3.25 -12.67 -5.16
C ILE A 72 -4.00 -12.19 -6.41
N LEU A 73 -3.67 -11.00 -6.94
CA LEU A 73 -4.28 -10.50 -8.15
C LEU A 73 -3.66 -11.13 -9.40
N ASN A 74 -2.34 -11.17 -9.46
CA ASN A 74 -1.61 -11.61 -10.64
C ASN A 74 -1.29 -13.11 -10.64
N GLY A 75 -1.12 -13.75 -9.47
CA GLY A 75 -0.68 -15.13 -9.36
C GLY A 75 0.70 -15.34 -9.96
N CYS A 76 1.09 -16.60 -10.21
CA CYS A 76 2.35 -16.94 -10.87
C CYS A 76 2.20 -18.19 -11.73
N ASN A 77 3.22 -18.47 -12.53
CA ASN A 77 3.39 -19.74 -13.23
C ASN A 77 4.61 -20.46 -12.64
N PHE A 78 4.35 -21.32 -11.67
CA PHE A 78 5.39 -22.03 -10.92
C PHE A 78 5.17 -23.53 -11.04
N SER A 79 5.96 -24.19 -11.88
CA SER A 79 5.85 -25.61 -12.15
C SER A 79 6.28 -26.47 -10.94
N GLU A 80 5.83 -27.70 -10.87
CA GLU A 80 6.23 -28.64 -9.81
C GLU A 80 7.75 -28.91 -9.81
N LEU A 81 8.40 -28.88 -10.97
CA LEU A 81 9.83 -29.06 -11.08
C LEU A 81 10.61 -27.85 -10.52
N GLU A 82 10.17 -26.64 -10.85
CA GLU A 82 10.75 -25.42 -10.30
C GLU A 82 10.55 -25.35 -8.79
N GLU A 83 9.36 -25.74 -8.32
CA GLU A 83 9.05 -25.81 -6.89
C GLU A 83 9.96 -26.82 -6.17
N ALA A 84 10.17 -28.02 -6.71
CA ALA A 84 11.06 -29.01 -6.15
C ALA A 84 12.52 -28.51 -6.08
N SER A 85 12.97 -27.82 -7.13
CA SER A 85 14.30 -27.20 -7.18
C SER A 85 14.44 -26.08 -6.14
N PHE A 86 13.41 -25.25 -5.98
CA PHE A 86 13.36 -24.19 -4.95
C PHE A 86 13.48 -24.78 -3.55
N TRP A 87 12.71 -25.82 -3.21
CA TRP A 87 12.79 -26.44 -1.89
C TRP A 87 14.17 -27.07 -1.61
N ALA A 88 14.83 -27.63 -2.61
CA ALA A 88 16.20 -28.14 -2.47
C ALA A 88 17.19 -27.00 -2.11
N VAL A 89 17.05 -25.83 -2.71
CA VAL A 89 17.84 -24.64 -2.37
C VAL A 89 17.56 -24.17 -0.94
N VAL A 90 16.29 -24.15 -0.53
CA VAL A 90 15.90 -23.78 0.85
C VAL A 90 16.56 -24.71 1.86
N GLU A 91 16.52 -26.02 1.65
CA GLU A 91 17.13 -27.00 2.57
C GLU A 91 18.65 -26.81 2.65
N GLN A 92 19.33 -26.59 1.53
CA GLN A 92 20.78 -26.33 1.51
C GLN A 92 21.13 -25.07 2.34
N LYS A 93 20.37 -23.98 2.15
CA LYS A 93 20.60 -22.74 2.90
C LYS A 93 20.29 -22.90 4.39
N TYR A 94 19.23 -23.64 4.71
CA TYR A 94 18.88 -23.93 6.09
C TYR A 94 19.96 -24.74 6.80
N MET A 95 20.52 -25.77 6.16
CA MET A 95 21.63 -26.54 6.72
C MET A 95 22.86 -25.68 7.00
N LEU A 96 23.20 -24.76 6.08
CA LEU A 96 24.31 -23.82 6.29
C LEU A 96 24.09 -22.97 7.54
N LEU A 97 22.87 -22.41 7.71
CA LEU A 97 22.55 -21.58 8.89
C LEU A 97 22.54 -22.40 10.19
N GLN A 98 22.09 -23.65 10.15
CA GLN A 98 22.14 -24.56 11.30
C GLN A 98 23.58 -24.81 11.78
N GLU A 99 24.53 -24.94 10.86
CA GLU A 99 25.94 -25.08 11.21
C GLU A 99 26.50 -23.83 11.90
N LYS A 100 26.12 -22.64 11.43
CA LYS A 100 26.60 -21.35 11.96
C LYS A 100 26.18 -21.08 13.41
N VAL A 101 25.07 -21.66 13.89
CA VAL A 101 24.52 -21.44 15.25
C VAL A 101 24.11 -22.75 15.91
N SER A 102 24.85 -23.79 15.67
CA SER A 102 24.55 -25.17 16.05
C SER A 102 24.36 -25.35 17.57
N THR A 103 25.19 -24.71 18.38
CA THR A 103 25.14 -24.78 19.84
C THR A 103 23.84 -24.13 20.37
N ALA A 104 23.45 -22.96 19.84
CA ALA A 104 22.22 -22.29 20.24
C ALA A 104 20.97 -23.09 19.84
N LEU A 105 20.98 -23.69 18.64
CA LEU A 105 19.90 -24.56 18.16
C LEU A 105 19.77 -25.84 18.99
N PHE A 106 20.88 -26.45 19.34
CA PHE A 106 20.87 -27.63 20.23
C PHE A 106 20.25 -27.25 21.60
N ALA A 107 20.70 -26.13 22.17
CA ALA A 107 20.16 -25.63 23.43
C ALA A 107 18.64 -25.32 23.32
N GLU A 108 18.16 -24.68 22.24
CA GLU A 108 16.74 -24.42 22.03
C GLU A 108 15.92 -25.74 22.02
N LYS A 109 16.39 -26.76 21.31
CA LYS A 109 15.73 -28.07 21.24
C LYS A 109 15.55 -28.75 22.60
N THR A 110 16.46 -28.52 23.57
CA THR A 110 16.32 -29.09 24.93
C THR A 110 15.09 -28.58 25.67
N PHE A 111 14.53 -27.45 25.25
CA PHE A 111 13.31 -26.89 25.82
C PHE A 111 12.01 -27.40 25.18
N PHE A 112 12.05 -28.22 24.15
CA PHE A 112 10.87 -28.76 23.49
C PHE A 112 10.39 -30.08 24.11
N VAL A 113 10.39 -30.12 25.45
CA VAL A 113 9.98 -31.26 26.28
C VAL A 113 8.74 -30.92 27.11
N ASP A 114 8.08 -31.96 27.66
CA ASP A 114 6.99 -31.77 28.58
C ASP A 114 7.51 -31.34 29.98
N ASN A 115 6.74 -30.55 30.70
CA ASN A 115 7.05 -30.06 32.05
C ASN A 115 8.36 -29.27 32.21
N ILE A 116 8.59 -28.37 31.28
CA ILE A 116 9.74 -27.48 31.30
C ILE A 116 9.74 -26.52 32.49
N ASP A 117 10.92 -26.25 33.05
CA ASP A 117 11.13 -25.11 33.95
C ASP A 117 11.09 -23.81 33.14
N TYR A 118 9.98 -23.07 33.29
CA TYR A 118 9.77 -21.83 32.54
C TYR A 118 10.79 -20.73 32.87
N LYS A 119 11.42 -20.75 34.07
CA LYS A 119 12.45 -19.77 34.45
C LYS A 119 13.74 -20.01 33.66
N LEU A 120 14.13 -21.28 33.48
CA LEU A 120 15.28 -21.63 32.66
C LEU A 120 15.06 -21.19 31.20
N TYR A 121 13.86 -21.40 30.67
CA TYR A 121 13.53 -20.96 29.33
C TYR A 121 13.42 -19.43 29.22
N GLN A 122 12.90 -18.76 30.25
CA GLN A 122 12.93 -17.29 30.33
C GLN A 122 14.35 -16.77 30.24
N THR A 123 15.25 -17.30 31.08
CA THR A 123 16.68 -16.91 31.06
C THR A 123 17.32 -17.17 29.69
N PHE A 124 17.04 -18.30 29.08
CA PHE A 124 17.53 -18.61 27.74
C PHE A 124 17.07 -17.57 26.70
N CYS A 125 15.80 -17.18 26.70
CA CYS A 125 15.29 -16.15 25.82
C CYS A 125 15.90 -14.76 26.10
N GLU A 126 16.04 -14.38 27.37
CA GLU A 126 16.62 -13.09 27.80
C GLU A 126 18.10 -12.98 27.51
N LYS A 127 18.84 -14.11 27.48
CA LYS A 127 20.26 -14.16 27.15
C LYS A 127 20.55 -14.30 25.65
N THR A 128 19.52 -14.41 24.81
CA THR A 128 19.71 -14.49 23.36
C THR A 128 20.19 -13.14 22.82
N PRO A 129 21.38 -13.07 22.22
CA PRO A 129 21.91 -11.81 21.70
C PRO A 129 21.12 -11.35 20.46
N SER A 130 21.10 -10.07 20.24
CA SER A 130 20.52 -9.43 19.05
C SER A 130 21.24 -8.13 18.77
N VAL A 131 21.01 -7.53 17.62
CA VAL A 131 21.57 -6.19 17.29
C VAL A 131 21.17 -5.09 18.29
N PHE A 132 20.17 -5.35 19.14
CA PHE A 132 19.71 -4.45 20.21
C PHE A 132 20.45 -4.69 21.53
N GLU A 133 20.82 -5.91 21.79
CA GLU A 133 21.55 -6.40 22.96
C GLU A 133 22.62 -7.39 22.46
N PRO A 134 23.77 -6.90 21.95
CA PRO A 134 24.70 -7.75 21.20
C PRO A 134 25.54 -8.68 22.07
N HIS A 135 25.56 -8.47 23.40
CA HIS A 135 26.38 -9.27 24.31
C HIS A 135 25.57 -10.32 25.05
N SER A 136 26.11 -11.54 25.13
CA SER A 136 25.58 -12.60 25.97
C SER A 136 26.72 -13.27 26.73
N ASP A 137 26.49 -13.53 28.03
CA ASP A 137 27.38 -14.29 28.89
C ASP A 137 27.01 -15.80 28.91
N ASP A 138 25.97 -16.20 28.19
CA ASP A 138 25.56 -17.60 28.07
C ASP A 138 26.46 -18.32 27.02
N PRO A 139 27.26 -19.32 27.43
CA PRO A 139 28.17 -20.01 26.51
C PRO A 139 27.42 -20.70 25.36
N ARG A 140 26.15 -21.02 25.52
CA ARG A 140 25.30 -21.60 24.47
C ARG A 140 25.03 -20.62 23.33
N MET A 141 25.21 -19.31 23.58
CA MET A 141 24.97 -18.22 22.61
C MET A 141 26.24 -17.69 21.94
N LYS A 142 27.38 -18.33 22.17
CA LYS A 142 28.70 -17.84 21.68
C LYS A 142 28.70 -17.60 20.17
N GLU A 143 28.27 -18.58 19.37
CA GLU A 143 28.23 -18.48 17.90
C GLU A 143 27.29 -17.36 17.44
N LEU A 144 26.11 -17.24 18.06
CA LEU A 144 25.14 -16.20 17.74
C LEU A 144 25.62 -14.80 18.19
N THR A 145 26.35 -14.71 19.31
CA THR A 145 26.96 -13.43 19.77
C THR A 145 28.02 -12.96 18.77
N GLU A 146 28.85 -13.86 18.28
CA GLU A 146 29.84 -13.55 17.26
C GLU A 146 29.15 -13.08 15.97
N LEU A 147 28.13 -13.80 15.51
CA LEU A 147 27.36 -13.42 14.32
C LEU A 147 26.75 -12.03 14.45
N VAL A 148 26.08 -11.74 15.58
CA VAL A 148 25.46 -10.44 15.84
C VAL A 148 26.48 -9.29 15.83
N SER A 149 27.72 -9.54 16.27
CA SER A 149 28.78 -8.51 16.30
C SER A 149 29.21 -8.03 14.89
N HIS A 150 28.90 -8.80 13.85
CA HIS A 150 29.16 -8.43 12.45
C HIS A 150 28.01 -7.66 11.79
N VAL A 151 26.88 -7.49 12.47
CA VAL A 151 25.68 -6.84 11.92
C VAL A 151 25.46 -5.48 12.56
N ILE A 152 25.49 -4.44 11.75
CA ILE A 152 25.23 -3.06 12.18
C ILE A 152 23.89 -2.62 11.57
N PRO A 153 22.87 -2.29 12.39
CA PRO A 153 21.59 -1.79 11.87
C PRO A 153 21.76 -0.62 10.91
N GLY A 154 21.08 -0.65 9.78
CA GLY A 154 21.19 0.35 8.72
C GLY A 154 22.29 0.09 7.70
N ASN A 155 23.08 -1.00 7.86
CA ASN A 155 24.11 -1.40 6.92
C ASN A 155 23.96 -2.88 6.55
N GLU A 156 24.10 -3.19 5.29
CA GLU A 156 24.17 -4.59 4.84
C GLU A 156 25.47 -5.22 5.35
N PRO A 157 25.42 -6.37 6.07
CA PRO A 157 26.61 -6.98 6.60
C PRO A 157 27.46 -7.63 5.50
N ALA A 158 28.78 -7.59 5.64
CA ALA A 158 29.71 -8.26 4.74
C ALA A 158 29.79 -9.77 5.06
N LEU A 159 28.64 -10.46 5.01
CA LEU A 159 28.51 -11.89 5.25
C LEU A 159 28.06 -12.59 3.96
N ASP A 160 28.54 -13.80 3.74
CA ASP A 160 28.22 -14.64 2.58
C ASP A 160 26.92 -15.45 2.73
N PHE A 161 26.19 -15.23 3.83
CA PHE A 161 24.92 -15.89 4.13
C PHE A 161 23.92 -14.93 4.81
N PRO A 162 22.62 -15.11 4.60
CA PRO A 162 21.58 -14.27 5.18
C PRO A 162 21.41 -14.56 6.68
N CYS A 163 21.21 -13.51 7.50
CA CYS A 163 21.04 -13.69 8.94
C CYS A 163 20.22 -12.57 9.60
N LEU A 164 19.40 -11.87 8.81
CA LEU A 164 18.63 -10.72 9.32
C LEU A 164 17.68 -11.15 10.45
N PHE A 165 16.82 -12.14 10.21
CA PHE A 165 15.87 -12.59 11.24
C PHE A 165 16.58 -13.19 12.45
N LEU A 166 17.64 -13.92 12.20
CA LEU A 166 18.45 -14.52 13.25
C LEU A 166 19.08 -13.48 14.18
N THR A 167 19.54 -12.35 13.63
CA THR A 167 20.23 -11.30 14.39
C THR A 167 19.29 -10.23 14.95
N TYR A 168 18.09 -10.02 14.35
CA TYR A 168 17.13 -9.02 14.82
C TYR A 168 16.02 -9.61 15.69
N PHE A 169 15.54 -10.82 15.41
CA PHE A 169 14.25 -11.30 15.93
C PHE A 169 14.30 -12.64 16.67
N ALA A 170 15.48 -13.29 16.78
CA ALA A 170 15.64 -14.54 17.51
C ALA A 170 15.19 -14.38 18.97
N ASN A 171 14.42 -15.37 19.44
CA ASN A 171 13.79 -15.41 20.76
C ASN A 171 12.97 -14.17 21.17
N ALA A 172 12.70 -13.26 20.20
CA ALA A 172 11.71 -12.22 20.30
C ALA A 172 10.40 -12.67 19.61
N TYR A 173 10.25 -12.40 18.32
CA TYR A 173 9.06 -12.82 17.57
C TYR A 173 9.07 -14.30 17.18
N PHE A 174 10.27 -14.89 16.97
CA PHE A 174 10.44 -16.27 16.50
C PHE A 174 11.50 -16.99 17.33
N GLY A 175 11.46 -18.33 17.32
CA GLY A 175 12.56 -19.15 17.85
C GLY A 175 13.82 -19.05 16.97
N ILE A 176 14.97 -19.52 17.49
CA ILE A 176 16.24 -19.49 16.75
C ILE A 176 16.13 -20.36 15.49
N ALA A 177 15.57 -21.57 15.59
CA ALA A 177 15.34 -22.44 14.45
C ALA A 177 14.42 -21.82 13.39
N GLN A 178 13.35 -21.13 13.83
CA GLN A 178 12.43 -20.44 12.93
C GLN A 178 13.11 -19.27 12.21
N CYS A 179 13.97 -18.51 12.89
CA CYS A 179 14.74 -17.44 12.26
C CYS A 179 15.68 -17.99 11.16
N CYS A 180 16.36 -19.10 11.41
CA CYS A 180 17.15 -19.77 10.39
C CYS A 180 16.31 -20.22 9.18
N GLN A 181 15.09 -20.74 9.43
CA GLN A 181 14.18 -21.13 8.36
C GLN A 181 13.69 -19.93 7.54
N ILE A 182 13.37 -18.80 8.20
CA ILE A 182 12.93 -17.56 7.54
C ILE A 182 14.06 -16.99 6.67
N ASP A 183 15.28 -16.90 7.22
CA ASP A 183 16.45 -16.39 6.50
C ASP A 183 16.81 -17.29 5.30
N ALA A 184 16.72 -18.60 5.46
CA ALA A 184 16.94 -19.56 4.37
C ALA A 184 15.90 -19.42 3.25
N LEU A 185 14.61 -19.37 3.61
CA LEU A 185 13.50 -19.16 2.68
C LEU A 185 13.66 -17.84 1.94
N ARG A 186 13.89 -16.74 2.66
CA ARG A 186 14.03 -15.42 2.06
C ARG A 186 15.19 -15.36 1.06
N SER A 187 16.33 -15.97 1.42
CA SER A 187 17.49 -16.05 0.52
C SER A 187 17.25 -16.94 -0.71
N ALA A 188 16.47 -18.01 -0.56
CA ALA A 188 16.10 -18.85 -1.70
C ALA A 188 15.12 -18.11 -2.64
N ILE A 189 14.15 -17.37 -2.08
CA ILE A 189 13.21 -16.55 -2.84
C ILE A 189 13.93 -15.50 -3.67
N GLU A 190 15.00 -14.90 -3.16
CA GLU A 190 15.79 -13.90 -3.92
C GLU A 190 16.39 -14.47 -5.19
N GLN A 191 16.68 -15.77 -5.23
CA GLN A 191 17.26 -16.44 -6.41
C GLN A 191 16.22 -16.82 -7.47
N VAL A 192 14.93 -16.69 -7.18
CA VAL A 192 13.88 -16.90 -8.16
C VAL A 192 13.89 -15.75 -9.16
N MET A 193 13.89 -16.05 -10.46
CA MET A 193 13.99 -15.03 -11.51
C MET A 193 12.64 -14.34 -11.81
N ASP A 194 11.53 -15.06 -11.65
CA ASP A 194 10.20 -14.54 -11.93
C ASP A 194 9.63 -13.76 -10.75
N GLU A 195 9.40 -12.46 -10.92
CA GLU A 195 8.89 -11.57 -9.87
C GLU A 195 7.49 -11.97 -9.36
N HIS A 196 6.64 -12.50 -10.23
CA HIS A 196 5.32 -12.99 -9.80
C HIS A 196 5.45 -14.17 -8.84
N THR A 197 6.36 -15.09 -9.14
CA THR A 197 6.68 -16.24 -8.28
C THR A 197 7.31 -15.78 -6.96
N LYS A 198 8.24 -14.81 -6.97
CA LYS A 198 8.77 -14.20 -5.75
C LYS A 198 7.65 -13.66 -4.87
N ASN A 199 6.73 -12.89 -5.43
CA ASN A 199 5.62 -12.28 -4.69
C ASN A 199 4.71 -13.33 -4.04
N VAL A 200 4.40 -14.42 -4.76
CA VAL A 200 3.61 -15.53 -4.22
C VAL A 200 4.36 -16.22 -3.08
N LEU A 201 5.64 -16.54 -3.25
CA LEU A 201 6.46 -17.18 -2.22
C LEU A 201 6.64 -16.29 -0.98
N LEU A 202 6.85 -14.97 -1.15
CA LEU A 202 6.88 -14.01 -0.04
C LEU A 202 5.53 -13.96 0.68
N THR A 203 4.41 -13.99 -0.04
CA THR A 203 3.07 -13.99 0.55
C THR A 203 2.82 -15.25 1.37
N VAL A 204 3.24 -16.42 0.88
CA VAL A 204 3.20 -17.69 1.62
C VAL A 204 4.04 -17.59 2.89
N LEU A 205 5.26 -17.10 2.80
CA LEU A 205 6.16 -16.96 3.95
C LEU A 205 5.59 -15.98 4.99
N MET A 206 5.07 -14.82 4.57
CA MET A 206 4.40 -13.85 5.45
C MET A 206 3.21 -14.45 6.19
N SER A 207 2.40 -15.25 5.51
CA SER A 207 1.23 -15.93 6.08
C SER A 207 1.63 -16.90 7.18
N VAL A 208 2.61 -17.75 6.91
CA VAL A 208 3.14 -18.73 7.89
C VAL A 208 3.82 -18.03 9.06
N MET A 209 4.61 -16.99 8.80
CA MET A 209 5.25 -16.20 9.86
C MET A 209 4.23 -15.55 10.79
N SER A 210 3.14 -15.02 10.25
CA SER A 210 2.07 -14.41 11.06
C SER A 210 1.39 -15.43 11.98
N ALA A 211 1.23 -16.67 11.52
CA ALA A 211 0.70 -17.77 12.33
C ALA A 211 1.69 -18.26 13.39
N ALA A 212 2.98 -18.33 13.07
CA ALA A 212 4.05 -18.82 13.93
C ALA A 212 4.56 -17.80 14.95
N ALA A 213 4.33 -16.50 14.72
CA ALA A 213 4.88 -15.44 15.53
C ALA A 213 4.46 -15.52 17.01
N SER A 214 5.41 -15.28 17.91
CA SER A 214 5.22 -15.19 19.35
C SER A 214 4.60 -13.85 19.76
N THR A 215 3.38 -13.59 19.29
CA THR A 215 2.62 -12.35 19.53
C THR A 215 1.18 -12.66 19.92
N THR A 216 0.40 -11.64 20.26
CA THR A 216 -1.04 -11.80 20.52
C THR A 216 -1.86 -11.89 19.24
N THR A 217 -1.59 -11.02 18.25
CA THR A 217 -2.27 -11.01 16.93
C THR A 217 -1.48 -10.31 15.84
N HIS A 218 -0.53 -9.46 16.21
CA HIS A 218 0.24 -8.61 15.30
C HIS A 218 1.64 -8.32 15.87
N PHE A 219 2.54 -7.76 15.08
CA PHE A 219 3.95 -7.57 15.45
C PHE A 219 4.24 -6.29 16.27
N ALA A 220 3.25 -5.67 16.93
CA ALA A 220 3.52 -4.49 17.76
C ALA A 220 4.44 -4.79 18.94
N GLN A 221 4.28 -5.94 19.56
CA GLN A 221 5.14 -6.42 20.64
C GLN A 221 5.19 -7.93 20.65
N PHE A 222 6.35 -8.49 20.93
CA PHE A 222 6.49 -9.93 21.15
C PHE A 222 6.17 -10.31 22.59
N LEU A 223 5.72 -11.54 22.77
CA LEU A 223 5.42 -12.11 24.09
C LEU A 223 6.71 -12.50 24.81
N LYS A 224 6.85 -12.05 26.05
CA LYS A 224 7.92 -12.49 26.96
C LYS A 224 7.45 -13.64 27.83
N VAL A 225 8.35 -14.54 28.19
CA VAL A 225 8.08 -15.61 29.15
C VAL A 225 7.94 -15.02 30.55
N LYS A 226 6.72 -14.99 31.09
CA LYS A 226 6.41 -14.45 32.44
C LYS A 226 5.82 -15.49 33.40
N SER A 227 5.36 -16.60 32.87
CA SER A 227 4.69 -17.67 33.61
C SER A 227 4.74 -18.99 32.83
N LYS A 228 4.40 -20.10 33.49
CA LYS A 228 4.28 -21.43 32.87
C LYS A 228 3.30 -21.40 31.67
N SER A 229 2.19 -20.66 31.78
CA SER A 229 1.19 -20.56 30.69
C SER A 229 1.76 -19.82 29.49
N THR A 230 2.42 -18.67 29.70
CA THR A 230 3.07 -17.93 28.59
C THR A 230 4.23 -18.72 27.97
N CYS A 231 4.97 -19.49 28.77
CA CYS A 231 6.02 -20.39 28.28
C CYS A 231 5.43 -21.46 27.33
N ASN A 232 4.37 -22.15 27.76
CA ASN A 232 3.74 -23.19 26.94
C ASN A 232 3.20 -22.62 25.62
N ASN A 233 2.54 -21.44 25.65
CA ASN A 233 2.04 -20.79 24.45
C ASN A 233 3.19 -20.43 23.47
N LEU A 234 4.27 -19.89 24.00
CA LEU A 234 5.47 -19.59 23.20
C LEU A 234 6.07 -20.84 22.57
N LEU A 235 6.25 -21.90 23.36
CA LEU A 235 6.83 -23.15 22.86
C LEU A 235 5.94 -23.81 21.80
N THR A 236 4.61 -23.75 21.97
CA THR A 236 3.67 -24.23 20.94
C THR A 236 3.89 -23.51 19.61
N LYS A 237 4.05 -22.18 19.63
CA LYS A 237 4.33 -21.38 18.44
C LYS A 237 5.71 -21.70 17.84
N ARG A 238 6.74 -21.84 18.67
CA ARG A 238 8.11 -22.07 18.24
C ARG A 238 8.41 -23.49 17.73
N LYS A 239 7.50 -24.44 18.03
CA LYS A 239 7.54 -25.81 17.46
C LYS A 239 7.05 -25.85 16.00
N ILE A 240 6.38 -24.80 15.51
CA ILE A 240 5.92 -24.73 14.12
C ILE A 240 7.15 -24.72 13.21
N ASN A 241 7.19 -25.65 12.27
CA ASN A 241 8.21 -25.68 11.23
C ASN A 241 7.76 -24.80 10.06
N ILE A 242 8.42 -23.64 9.89
CA ILE A 242 8.02 -22.65 8.87
C ILE A 242 8.18 -23.21 7.46
N ILE A 243 9.22 -23.99 7.18
CA ILE A 243 9.44 -24.57 5.85
C ILE A 243 8.31 -25.53 5.49
N GLU A 244 7.93 -26.44 6.40
CA GLU A 244 6.87 -27.41 6.14
C GLU A 244 5.50 -26.74 6.01
N GLU A 245 5.18 -25.76 6.86
CA GLU A 245 3.94 -25.00 6.72
C GLU A 245 3.89 -24.20 5.40
N CYS A 246 5.01 -23.67 4.94
CA CYS A 246 5.08 -23.02 3.62
C CYS A 246 4.83 -24.03 2.49
N LYS A 247 5.37 -25.25 2.57
CA LYS A 247 5.09 -26.31 1.59
C LYS A 247 3.60 -26.67 1.55
N GLU A 248 2.95 -26.79 2.71
CA GLU A 248 1.51 -27.09 2.78
C GLU A 248 0.67 -25.94 2.22
N LEU A 249 0.96 -24.69 2.58
CA LEU A 249 0.24 -23.54 2.07
C LEU A 249 0.44 -23.36 0.54
N MET A 250 1.61 -23.67 0.01
CA MET A 250 1.86 -23.69 -1.45
C MET A 250 0.95 -24.68 -2.17
N LYS A 251 0.68 -25.85 -1.58
CA LYS A 251 -0.28 -26.81 -2.15
C LYS A 251 -1.70 -26.25 -2.21
N GLU A 252 -2.11 -25.48 -1.18
CA GLU A 252 -3.41 -24.80 -1.19
C GLU A 252 -3.48 -23.70 -2.26
N TYR A 253 -2.42 -22.89 -2.40
CA TYR A 253 -2.33 -21.85 -3.42
C TYR A 253 -2.35 -22.43 -4.83
N ARG A 254 -1.73 -23.58 -5.04
CA ARG A 254 -1.80 -24.32 -6.30
C ARG A 254 -3.23 -24.80 -6.61
N LYS A 255 -3.94 -25.37 -5.61
CA LYS A 255 -5.34 -25.80 -5.76
C LYS A 255 -6.29 -24.64 -6.05
N SER A 256 -6.01 -23.44 -5.51
CA SER A 256 -6.80 -22.22 -5.78
C SER A 256 -6.55 -21.62 -7.17
N GLY A 257 -5.58 -22.12 -7.91
CA GLY A 257 -5.19 -21.62 -9.24
C GLY A 257 -4.21 -20.43 -9.21
N LEU A 258 -3.73 -20.02 -8.06
CA LEU A 258 -2.75 -18.91 -7.95
C LEU A 258 -1.39 -19.26 -8.56
N CYS A 259 -1.01 -20.55 -8.56
CA CYS A 259 0.27 -21.02 -9.09
C CYS A 259 0.19 -21.68 -10.47
N SER A 260 -0.93 -21.55 -11.17
CA SER A 260 -1.14 -22.15 -12.49
C SER A 260 -1.88 -21.20 -13.43
N LYS A 261 -1.34 -20.02 -13.62
CA LYS A 261 -1.96 -18.98 -14.45
C LYS A 261 -1.94 -19.39 -15.92
N LYS A 262 -3.12 -19.57 -16.52
CA LYS A 262 -3.28 -19.92 -17.94
C LYS A 262 -3.41 -18.72 -18.87
N GLU A 263 -3.75 -17.52 -18.37
CA GLU A 263 -3.94 -16.31 -19.16
C GLU A 263 -3.44 -15.07 -18.43
N TYR A 264 -2.81 -14.16 -19.18
CA TYR A 264 -2.12 -12.98 -18.66
C TYR A 264 -3.05 -11.76 -18.56
N THR A 265 -4.01 -11.78 -17.64
CA THR A 265 -4.58 -10.52 -17.17
C THR A 265 -3.68 -10.01 -16.06
N THR A 266 -2.87 -9.01 -16.33
CA THR A 266 -2.06 -8.35 -15.30
C THR A 266 -2.87 -7.23 -14.69
N PHE A 267 -2.97 -7.24 -13.36
CA PHE A 267 -3.56 -6.16 -12.59
C PHE A 267 -2.46 -5.24 -12.09
N ASP A 268 -2.71 -3.93 -12.18
CA ASP A 268 -1.77 -2.94 -11.69
C ASP A 268 -1.82 -2.85 -10.16
N CYS A 269 -0.64 -2.90 -9.54
CA CYS A 269 -0.49 -2.70 -8.10
C CYS A 269 0.57 -1.63 -7.85
N TYR A 270 0.31 -0.75 -6.88
CA TYR A 270 1.18 0.36 -6.53
C TYR A 270 1.56 0.32 -5.04
N ASN A 271 2.75 0.83 -4.71
CA ASN A 271 3.19 1.08 -3.33
C ASN A 271 3.43 2.58 -3.14
N LEU A 272 2.35 3.35 -3.20
CA LEU A 272 2.39 4.81 -3.18
C LEU A 272 1.56 5.35 -2.01
N ASP A 273 1.79 6.61 -1.63
CA ASP A 273 0.81 7.36 -0.87
C ASP A 273 -0.49 7.49 -1.68
N PHE A 274 -1.63 7.58 -0.98
CA PHE A 274 -2.94 7.63 -1.63
C PHE A 274 -3.06 8.75 -2.67
N SER A 275 -2.48 9.92 -2.36
CA SER A 275 -2.54 11.08 -3.23
C SER A 275 -1.67 10.90 -4.47
N GLU A 276 -0.48 10.33 -4.32
CA GLU A 276 0.42 9.97 -5.42
C GLU A 276 -0.20 8.89 -6.32
N CYS A 277 -0.86 7.90 -5.72
CA CYS A 277 -1.58 6.88 -6.47
C CYS A 277 -2.69 7.48 -7.34
N LEU A 278 -3.53 8.36 -6.76
CA LEU A 278 -4.59 9.02 -7.50
C LEU A 278 -4.07 9.91 -8.64
N ASP A 279 -2.85 10.46 -8.53
CA ASP A 279 -2.20 11.20 -9.62
C ASP A 279 -1.60 10.29 -10.70
N SER A 280 -1.29 9.05 -10.34
CA SER A 280 -0.64 8.08 -11.24
C SER A 280 -1.63 7.24 -12.05
N VAL A 281 -2.88 7.11 -11.59
CA VAL A 281 -3.92 6.30 -12.24
C VAL A 281 -4.88 7.16 -13.06
N VAL A 282 -5.45 6.58 -14.12
CA VAL A 282 -6.45 7.26 -14.94
C VAL A 282 -7.82 7.15 -14.26
N LEU A 283 -8.28 8.25 -13.69
CA LEU A 283 -9.62 8.36 -13.13
C LEU A 283 -10.59 8.94 -14.16
N ASN A 284 -11.81 8.39 -14.24
CA ASN A 284 -12.87 8.88 -15.11
C ASN A 284 -14.25 8.40 -14.61
N LYS A 285 -15.32 8.71 -15.37
CA LYS A 285 -16.72 8.36 -15.01
C LYS A 285 -17.00 6.85 -14.88
N SER A 286 -16.14 6.00 -15.44
CA SER A 286 -16.24 4.53 -15.30
C SER A 286 -15.31 3.96 -14.23
N THR A 287 -14.63 4.80 -13.47
CA THR A 287 -13.76 4.41 -12.37
C THR A 287 -14.46 4.61 -11.04
N LEU A 288 -14.35 3.63 -10.14
CA LEU A 288 -14.68 3.76 -8.73
C LEU A 288 -13.40 3.66 -7.89
N VAL A 289 -13.19 4.62 -7.02
CA VAL A 289 -12.15 4.56 -6.00
C VAL A 289 -12.77 4.01 -4.72
N TYR A 290 -12.30 2.87 -4.25
CA TYR A 290 -12.63 2.33 -2.93
C TYR A 290 -11.56 2.74 -1.93
N ALA A 291 -11.98 3.33 -0.81
CA ALA A 291 -11.10 3.81 0.24
C ALA A 291 -11.52 3.25 1.60
N ASP A 292 -10.62 2.51 2.23
CA ASP A 292 -10.68 2.04 3.61
C ASP A 292 -9.46 2.57 4.39
N PRO A 293 -9.37 3.89 4.60
CA PRO A 293 -8.20 4.50 5.19
C PRO A 293 -8.03 4.08 6.65
N PRO A 294 -6.79 4.10 7.20
CA PRO A 294 -6.58 3.85 8.62
C PRO A 294 -7.32 4.90 9.48
N TYR A 295 -8.18 4.44 10.38
CA TYR A 295 -9.08 5.28 11.19
C TYR A 295 -8.74 5.34 12.69
N PHE A 296 -7.65 4.69 13.11
CA PHE A 296 -7.15 4.78 14.49
C PHE A 296 -5.83 5.55 14.56
N LYS A 297 -5.55 6.15 15.74
CA LYS A 297 -4.26 6.81 16.03
C LYS A 297 -3.05 5.86 15.94
N GLU A 298 -3.29 4.57 15.99
CA GLU A 298 -2.24 3.58 15.96
C GLU A 298 -1.88 3.24 14.51
N HIS A 299 -0.63 3.48 14.19
CA HIS A 299 -0.13 3.31 12.83
C HIS A 299 0.03 1.81 12.48
N TYR A 300 -0.58 1.36 11.41
CA TYR A 300 -0.46 0.00 10.87
C TYR A 300 1.01 -0.41 10.66
N SER A 301 1.87 0.54 10.31
CA SER A 301 3.31 0.34 10.21
C SER A 301 3.99 -0.18 11.49
N ARG A 302 3.39 -0.03 12.69
CA ARG A 302 3.87 -0.65 13.94
C ARG A 302 3.46 -2.12 14.03
N TYR A 303 2.30 -2.46 13.48
CA TYR A 303 1.75 -3.80 13.59
C TYR A 303 2.35 -4.79 12.61
N TYR A 304 2.89 -4.29 11.49
CA TYR A 304 3.35 -5.13 10.39
C TYR A 304 4.80 -4.85 9.95
N HIS A 305 5.57 -4.08 10.76
CA HIS A 305 6.97 -3.74 10.44
C HIS A 305 7.87 -4.96 10.17
N VAL A 306 7.62 -6.09 10.84
CA VAL A 306 8.37 -7.33 10.64
C VAL A 306 8.16 -7.89 9.23
N LEU A 307 6.94 -7.74 8.69
CA LEU A 307 6.63 -8.16 7.32
C LEU A 307 7.29 -7.24 6.28
N ASN A 308 7.29 -5.92 6.52
CA ASN A 308 8.07 -5.01 5.68
C ASN A 308 9.57 -5.34 5.72
N THR A 309 10.09 -5.66 6.89
CA THR A 309 11.49 -6.06 7.05
C THR A 309 11.80 -7.37 6.31
N LEU A 310 10.88 -8.33 6.30
CA LEU A 310 11.00 -9.54 5.49
C LEU A 310 11.07 -9.23 3.99
N CYS A 311 10.12 -8.41 3.50
CA CYS A 311 10.02 -8.11 2.07
C CYS A 311 11.22 -7.31 1.56
N LEU A 312 11.64 -6.29 2.29
CA LEU A 312 12.79 -5.45 1.93
C LEU A 312 14.13 -6.14 2.18
N TYR A 313 14.24 -6.87 3.26
CA TYR A 313 15.42 -7.62 3.71
C TYR A 313 16.73 -6.80 3.74
N ASP A 314 16.63 -5.56 4.19
CA ASP A 314 17.62 -4.49 4.03
C ASP A 314 18.41 -4.13 5.31
N TYR A 315 18.37 -4.98 6.34
CA TYR A 315 19.03 -4.75 7.64
C TYR A 315 18.74 -3.33 8.21
N PRO A 316 17.50 -2.94 8.43
CA PRO A 316 17.10 -1.56 8.64
C PRO A 316 17.70 -0.94 9.90
N ALA A 317 17.90 0.37 9.88
CA ALA A 317 18.04 1.15 11.09
C ALA A 317 16.75 1.06 11.93
N MET A 318 16.91 1.06 13.26
CA MET A 318 15.82 0.80 14.19
C MET A 318 15.46 2.03 14.99
N ALA A 319 14.14 2.23 15.17
CA ALA A 319 13.61 3.38 15.89
C ALA A 319 14.07 3.42 17.35
N ILE A 320 14.66 4.53 17.73
CA ILE A 320 15.08 4.85 19.11
C ILE A 320 14.04 5.78 19.73
N ASN A 321 13.71 5.55 20.99
CA ASN A 321 12.87 6.47 21.76
C ASN A 321 13.66 7.76 22.01
N PRO A 322 13.18 8.94 21.57
CA PRO A 322 13.92 10.18 21.73
C PRO A 322 14.15 10.61 23.19
N GLN A 323 13.34 10.11 24.13
CA GLN A 323 13.40 10.48 25.55
C GLN A 323 14.31 9.56 26.35
N THR A 324 14.26 8.24 26.07
CA THR A 324 15.06 7.25 26.83
C THR A 324 16.35 6.86 26.13
N HIS A 325 16.51 7.22 24.86
CA HIS A 325 17.61 6.79 23.99
C HIS A 325 17.73 5.25 23.86
N GLU A 326 16.66 4.53 24.18
CA GLU A 326 16.59 3.09 24.06
C GLU A 326 15.86 2.68 22.77
N PHE A 327 16.18 1.50 22.25
CA PHE A 327 15.44 0.93 21.15
C PHE A 327 13.97 0.66 21.54
N SER A 328 13.07 0.80 20.58
CA SER A 328 11.66 0.49 20.80
C SER A 328 11.48 -0.97 21.19
N ILE A 329 10.63 -1.24 22.20
CA ILE A 329 10.36 -2.61 22.69
C ILE A 329 9.92 -3.55 21.57
N GLY A 330 9.17 -3.03 20.58
CA GLY A 330 8.71 -3.79 19.42
C GLY A 330 9.75 -3.91 18.30
N ARG A 331 10.95 -3.38 18.46
CA ARG A 331 12.02 -3.43 17.45
C ARG A 331 11.56 -2.86 16.10
N TYR A 332 10.98 -1.64 16.11
CA TYR A 332 10.44 -1.03 14.89
C TYR A 332 11.54 -0.47 14.01
N ARG A 333 11.32 -0.54 12.69
CA ARG A 333 12.11 0.17 11.68
C ARG A 333 11.99 1.69 11.91
N GLU A 334 13.06 2.45 11.63
CA GLU A 334 13.06 3.91 11.72
C GLU A 334 12.27 4.55 10.57
N ASP A 335 12.39 4.02 9.35
CA ASP A 335 11.87 4.52 8.08
C ASP A 335 10.39 4.18 7.80
N ARG A 336 9.60 3.90 8.84
CA ARG A 336 8.18 3.54 8.68
C ARG A 336 7.37 4.67 8.05
N ARG A 337 6.62 4.35 7.02
CA ARG A 337 5.63 5.25 6.43
C ARG A 337 4.41 5.40 7.33
N VAL A 338 3.83 6.59 7.35
CA VAL A 338 2.67 6.91 8.21
C VAL A 338 1.65 7.70 7.41
N SER A 339 0.47 7.12 7.21
CA SER A 339 -0.65 7.77 6.54
C SER A 339 -1.15 9.01 7.29
N ASP A 340 -1.51 10.05 6.56
CA ASP A 340 -2.08 11.27 7.13
C ASP A 340 -3.50 11.06 7.68
N PHE A 341 -4.23 10.03 7.22
CA PHE A 341 -5.52 9.63 7.79
C PHE A 341 -5.43 9.17 9.25
N GLY A 342 -4.28 8.64 9.71
CA GLY A 342 -4.02 8.27 11.10
C GLY A 342 -3.62 9.44 12.01
N LYS A 343 -3.48 10.66 11.49
CA LYS A 343 -3.05 11.86 12.23
C LYS A 343 -4.23 12.81 12.44
N LYS A 344 -4.68 13.00 13.69
CA LYS A 344 -5.87 13.82 14.02
C LYS A 344 -5.86 15.21 13.35
N ALA A 345 -4.69 15.87 13.28
CA ALA A 345 -4.57 17.20 12.70
C ALA A 345 -4.63 17.22 11.15
N LYS A 346 -4.49 16.07 10.49
CA LYS A 346 -4.37 15.97 9.03
C LYS A 346 -5.48 15.15 8.37
N ALA A 347 -6.17 14.29 9.14
CA ALA A 347 -7.12 13.33 8.61
C ALA A 347 -8.25 13.97 7.79
N LEU A 348 -8.83 15.07 8.28
CA LEU A 348 -9.90 15.76 7.56
C LEU A 348 -9.41 16.34 6.21
N GLY A 349 -8.22 16.95 6.18
CA GLY A 349 -7.60 17.45 4.95
C GLY A 349 -7.23 16.33 3.96
N ALA A 350 -6.87 15.14 4.47
CA ALA A 350 -6.64 13.98 3.63
C ALA A 350 -7.93 13.49 2.96
N PHE A 351 -9.06 13.47 3.68
CA PHE A 351 -10.38 13.20 3.09
C PHE A 351 -10.78 14.27 2.07
N GLU A 352 -10.55 15.55 2.35
CA GLU A 352 -10.82 16.62 1.41
C GLU A 352 -10.04 16.44 0.09
N THR A 353 -8.76 16.08 0.20
CA THR A 353 -7.90 15.77 -0.95
C THR A 353 -8.44 14.58 -1.75
N LEU A 354 -8.77 13.48 -1.08
CA LEU A 354 -9.35 12.28 -1.69
C LEU A 354 -10.63 12.59 -2.45
N ILE A 355 -11.59 13.23 -1.77
CA ILE A 355 -12.91 13.58 -2.33
C ILE A 355 -12.74 14.51 -3.53
N THR A 356 -11.90 15.53 -3.41
CA THR A 356 -11.70 16.52 -4.47
C THR A 356 -11.06 15.90 -5.71
N LYS A 357 -10.01 15.09 -5.55
CA LYS A 357 -9.35 14.43 -6.69
C LYS A 357 -10.30 13.50 -7.45
N CYS A 358 -11.05 12.67 -6.72
CA CYS A 358 -12.02 11.76 -7.33
C CYS A 358 -13.17 12.52 -8.02
N ALA A 359 -13.73 13.55 -7.38
CA ALA A 359 -14.83 14.33 -7.93
C ALA A 359 -14.40 15.13 -9.17
N THR A 360 -13.21 15.74 -9.16
CA THR A 360 -12.68 16.47 -10.31
C THR A 360 -12.55 15.58 -11.55
N ALA A 361 -12.20 14.30 -11.35
CA ALA A 361 -12.13 13.32 -12.43
C ALA A 361 -13.50 12.74 -12.83
N GLY A 362 -14.57 13.06 -12.09
CA GLY A 362 -15.89 12.46 -12.27
C GLY A 362 -15.96 10.99 -11.85
N ALA A 363 -15.02 10.52 -11.06
CA ALA A 363 -14.96 9.14 -10.59
C ALA A 363 -15.94 8.90 -9.43
N TRP A 364 -16.50 7.71 -9.35
CA TRP A 364 -17.24 7.25 -8.18
C TRP A 364 -16.28 7.09 -7.00
N LEU A 365 -16.79 7.34 -5.79
CA LEU A 365 -16.03 7.14 -4.56
C LEU A 365 -16.85 6.29 -3.59
N MET A 366 -16.22 5.26 -3.01
CA MET A 366 -16.81 4.47 -1.93
C MET A 366 -15.85 4.48 -0.75
N ILE A 367 -16.34 4.89 0.44
CA ILE A 367 -15.52 4.97 1.65
C ILE A 367 -16.12 4.04 2.70
N SER A 368 -15.29 3.13 3.24
CA SER A 368 -15.59 2.41 4.49
C SER A 368 -15.00 3.18 5.66
N TYR A 369 -15.81 3.43 6.70
CA TYR A 369 -15.34 4.16 7.87
C TYR A 369 -16.14 3.81 9.13
N SER A 370 -15.50 3.82 10.30
CA SER A 370 -16.12 3.39 11.56
C SER A 370 -16.53 4.59 12.43
N ASP A 371 -17.54 4.40 13.28
CA ASP A 371 -17.98 5.43 14.24
C ASP A 371 -16.93 5.81 15.31
N ASN A 372 -16.00 4.91 15.61
CA ASN A 372 -14.92 5.15 16.57
C ASN A 372 -13.65 5.75 15.94
N SER A 373 -13.79 6.45 14.83
CA SER A 373 -12.68 6.93 14.01
C SER A 373 -12.22 8.35 14.37
N ILE A 374 -11.11 8.80 13.76
CA ILE A 374 -10.49 10.11 14.03
C ILE A 374 -11.36 11.28 13.54
N VAL A 375 -12.00 11.13 12.39
CA VAL A 375 -12.93 12.10 11.80
C VAL A 375 -14.35 11.68 12.13
N ASP A 376 -15.19 12.64 12.50
CA ASP A 376 -16.60 12.38 12.74
C ASP A 376 -17.35 12.01 11.45
N ILE A 377 -18.31 11.08 11.56
CA ILE A 377 -19.10 10.61 10.41
C ILE A 377 -19.88 11.75 9.77
N THR A 378 -20.41 12.68 10.58
CA THR A 378 -21.17 13.84 10.09
C THR A 378 -20.29 14.86 9.37
N ASP A 379 -19.06 15.04 9.83
CA ASP A 379 -18.07 15.90 9.16
C ASP A 379 -17.68 15.31 7.80
N LEU A 380 -17.42 14.00 7.75
CA LEU A 380 -17.10 13.29 6.52
C LEU A 380 -18.28 13.34 5.52
N GLN A 381 -19.50 13.10 6.00
CA GLN A 381 -20.71 13.22 5.19
C GLN A 381 -20.86 14.63 4.60
N THR A 382 -20.76 15.65 5.44
CA THR A 382 -20.86 17.07 5.02
C THR A 382 -19.80 17.40 3.97
N LEU A 383 -18.59 16.86 4.13
CA LEU A 383 -17.50 17.06 3.17
C LEU A 383 -17.79 16.40 1.83
N ALA A 384 -18.27 15.16 1.85
CA ALA A 384 -18.58 14.39 0.64
C ALA A 384 -19.79 14.98 -0.12
N GLU A 385 -20.83 15.41 0.59
CA GLU A 385 -22.05 15.98 0.01
C GLU A 385 -21.81 17.28 -0.75
N LYS A 386 -20.69 17.98 -0.53
CA LYS A 386 -20.33 19.16 -1.34
C LYS A 386 -20.15 18.81 -2.82
N GLN A 387 -19.66 17.61 -3.13
CA GLN A 387 -19.25 17.22 -4.48
C GLN A 387 -19.99 15.99 -5.02
N TYR A 388 -20.64 15.20 -4.15
CA TYR A 388 -21.29 13.94 -4.48
C TYR A 388 -22.74 13.88 -4.02
N ASP A 389 -23.56 13.08 -4.70
CA ASP A 389 -24.78 12.52 -4.14
C ASP A 389 -24.36 11.33 -3.28
N VAL A 390 -24.61 11.41 -1.97
CA VAL A 390 -24.09 10.44 -0.99
C VAL A 390 -25.21 9.55 -0.48
N LEU A 391 -25.04 8.25 -0.61
CA LEU A 391 -25.83 7.23 0.10
C LEU A 391 -24.96 6.60 1.19
N ILE A 392 -25.48 6.49 2.40
CA ILE A 392 -24.77 5.90 3.53
C ILE A 392 -25.49 4.62 3.94
N GLU A 393 -24.76 3.51 3.91
CA GLU A 393 -25.20 2.23 4.46
C GLU A 393 -24.50 2.00 5.81
N LYS A 394 -25.29 1.67 6.83
CA LYS A 394 -24.77 1.35 8.16
C LYS A 394 -24.79 -0.16 8.36
N VAL A 395 -23.64 -0.73 8.72
CA VAL A 395 -23.49 -2.17 9.00
C VAL A 395 -23.05 -2.36 10.45
N GLU A 396 -23.86 -3.04 11.25
CA GLU A 396 -23.53 -3.36 12.64
C GLU A 396 -22.56 -4.56 12.69
N LEU A 397 -21.39 -4.35 13.28
CA LEU A 397 -20.41 -5.40 13.50
C LEU A 397 -20.25 -5.69 15.00
N SER A 398 -20.36 -6.97 15.36
CA SER A 398 -20.02 -7.43 16.70
C SER A 398 -18.54 -7.82 16.77
N HIS A 399 -17.73 -7.09 17.55
CA HIS A 399 -16.36 -7.47 17.84
C HIS A 399 -16.25 -8.12 19.22
N SER A 400 -15.65 -9.33 19.27
CA SER A 400 -15.21 -9.91 20.54
C SER A 400 -13.91 -9.22 20.96
N LYS A 401 -13.94 -8.47 22.08
CA LYS A 401 -12.69 -7.96 22.67
C LYS A 401 -11.89 -9.14 23.21
N GLN A 402 -10.63 -9.23 22.80
CA GLN A 402 -9.66 -10.13 23.43
C GLN A 402 -9.41 -9.65 24.87
N GLY A 403 -9.85 -10.41 25.87
CA GLY A 403 -9.63 -10.16 27.29
C GLY A 403 -10.87 -9.62 28.02
N ARG A 404 -11.46 -10.47 28.89
CA ARG A 404 -12.61 -10.24 29.80
C ARG A 404 -13.78 -9.44 29.24
N SER A 405 -14.68 -10.20 28.64
CA SER A 405 -16.13 -9.96 28.46
C SER A 405 -16.63 -8.51 28.34
N SER A 406 -16.58 -7.94 27.17
CA SER A 406 -17.62 -7.06 26.64
C SER A 406 -17.59 -7.13 25.12
N ILE A 407 -18.69 -7.58 24.53
CA ILE A 407 -18.95 -7.43 23.10
C ILE A 407 -19.11 -5.93 22.88
N SER A 408 -18.17 -5.28 22.17
CA SER A 408 -18.41 -3.91 21.70
C SER A 408 -19.05 -4.01 20.33
N LYS A 409 -20.22 -3.43 20.18
CA LYS A 409 -20.78 -3.15 18.86
C LYS A 409 -19.97 -2.00 18.27
N VAL A 410 -19.56 -2.15 17.05
CA VAL A 410 -18.91 -1.11 16.26
C VAL A 410 -19.73 -0.98 14.98
N ASP A 411 -20.16 0.22 14.69
CA ASP A 411 -20.90 0.51 13.48
C ASP A 411 -19.91 0.88 12.37
N GLU A 412 -19.99 0.16 11.26
CA GLU A 412 -19.25 0.47 10.03
C GLU A 412 -20.18 1.19 9.06
N TYR A 413 -19.72 2.29 8.50
CA TYR A 413 -20.47 3.12 7.55
C TYR A 413 -19.83 2.99 6.17
N ILE A 414 -20.64 2.67 5.17
CA ILE A 414 -20.22 2.62 3.77
C ILE A 414 -20.85 3.82 3.07
N PHE A 415 -20.01 4.77 2.68
CA PHE A 415 -20.41 5.92 1.88
C PHE A 415 -20.32 5.54 0.40
N ILE A 416 -21.42 5.56 -0.31
CA ILE A 416 -21.49 5.39 -1.76
C ILE A 416 -21.72 6.76 -2.37
N CYS A 417 -20.66 7.32 -2.94
CA CYS A 417 -20.63 8.68 -3.46
C CYS A 417 -20.73 8.64 -4.99
N ARG A 418 -21.89 9.00 -5.52
CA ARG A 418 -22.13 9.16 -6.95
C ARG A 418 -21.74 10.58 -7.36
N PRO A 419 -20.89 10.75 -8.40
CA PRO A 419 -20.57 12.09 -8.90
C PRO A 419 -21.86 12.84 -9.21
N LYS A 420 -22.00 14.06 -8.69
CA LYS A 420 -23.09 14.94 -9.11
C LYS A 420 -22.93 15.11 -10.61
N GLU A 421 -23.97 14.79 -11.37
CA GLU A 421 -24.00 15.19 -12.75
C GLU A 421 -23.92 16.71 -12.75
N PHE A 422 -22.82 17.22 -13.27
CA PHE A 422 -22.75 18.64 -13.60
C PHE A 422 -23.77 18.83 -14.75
N VAL A 423 -25.03 19.07 -14.40
CA VAL A 423 -25.93 19.75 -15.27
C VAL A 423 -25.38 21.18 -15.35
N HIS A 424 -24.36 21.32 -16.19
CA HIS A 424 -24.00 22.63 -16.66
C HIS A 424 -25.21 23.11 -17.39
N ASP A 425 -25.91 24.09 -16.85
CA ASP A 425 -26.85 24.82 -17.65
C ASP A 425 -26.04 25.55 -18.73
N VAL A 426 -25.80 24.78 -19.81
CA VAL A 426 -25.04 25.21 -20.97
C VAL A 426 -25.68 26.49 -21.53
N ASN A 427 -27.02 26.61 -21.38
CA ASN A 427 -27.74 27.73 -21.88
C ASN A 427 -27.46 29.02 -21.07
N GLU A 428 -27.42 28.94 -19.74
CA GLU A 428 -27.07 30.07 -18.88
C GLU A 428 -25.63 30.53 -19.10
N LYS A 429 -24.71 29.59 -19.19
CA LYS A 429 -23.31 29.90 -19.52
C LYS A 429 -23.11 30.51 -20.90
N LEU A 430 -23.86 30.04 -21.89
CA LEU A 430 -23.81 30.58 -23.25
C LEU A 430 -24.47 31.97 -23.37
N LEU A 431 -25.50 32.29 -22.57
CA LEU A 431 -26.12 33.60 -22.59
C LEU A 431 -25.12 34.71 -22.30
N VAL A 432 -24.33 34.58 -21.25
CA VAL A 432 -23.28 35.56 -20.89
C VAL A 432 -22.21 35.68 -21.97
N ILE A 433 -21.88 34.59 -22.64
CA ILE A 433 -20.90 34.62 -23.75
C ILE A 433 -21.47 35.37 -24.96
N LYS A 434 -22.75 35.23 -25.25
CA LYS A 434 -23.43 35.97 -26.35
C LYS A 434 -23.46 37.48 -26.14
N GLU A 435 -23.43 37.95 -24.91
CA GLU A 435 -23.41 39.37 -24.55
C GLU A 435 -22.03 40.01 -24.64
N LEU A 436 -20.95 39.20 -24.73
CA LEU A 436 -19.59 39.71 -24.83
C LEU A 436 -19.32 40.33 -26.21
N LYS A 437 -18.81 41.55 -26.24
CA LYS A 437 -18.25 42.14 -27.45
C LYS A 437 -16.90 41.46 -27.77
N PRO A 438 -16.78 40.79 -28.92
CA PRO A 438 -15.56 40.12 -29.29
C PRO A 438 -14.37 41.08 -29.46
N ILE A 439 -13.23 40.79 -28.82
CA ILE A 439 -11.98 41.54 -28.96
C ILE A 439 -10.94 40.61 -29.56
N VAL A 440 -10.49 40.94 -30.75
CA VAL A 440 -9.48 40.15 -31.50
C VAL A 440 -8.06 40.66 -31.24
N ASP A 441 -7.94 41.97 -31.00
CA ASP A 441 -6.63 42.61 -30.81
C ASP A 441 -6.13 42.41 -29.37
N ASN A 442 -5.07 41.63 -29.25
CA ASN A 442 -4.40 41.28 -28.01
C ASN A 442 -2.91 41.51 -28.21
N PRO A 443 -2.16 42.06 -27.23
CA PRO A 443 -0.71 42.27 -27.34
C PRO A 443 0.08 41.05 -27.81
N ALA A 444 -0.28 39.85 -27.31
CA ALA A 444 0.33 38.60 -27.79
C ALA A 444 -0.03 38.25 -29.24
N GLY A 445 -1.06 38.90 -29.80
CA GLY A 445 -1.50 38.72 -31.17
C GLY A 445 -0.84 39.63 -32.17
N PHE A 446 -0.11 40.69 -31.74
CA PHE A 446 0.58 41.62 -32.64
C PHE A 446 1.83 41.04 -33.30
N MET A 447 2.35 39.91 -32.79
CA MET A 447 3.58 39.30 -33.32
C MET A 447 3.43 38.76 -34.76
N HIS A 448 2.21 38.42 -35.19
CA HIS A 448 1.93 37.96 -36.55
C HIS A 448 0.44 38.07 -36.91
N ASN A 449 0.13 38.53 -38.14
CA ASN A 449 -1.25 38.61 -38.65
C ASN A 449 -1.75 37.24 -39.13
N TYR A 450 -2.25 36.39 -38.19
CA TYR A 450 -2.83 35.10 -38.51
C TYR A 450 -4.31 35.23 -38.90
N MET A 451 -4.68 34.69 -40.08
CA MET A 451 -5.96 35.02 -40.76
C MET A 451 -7.25 34.52 -40.04
N ALA A 452 -7.20 33.71 -39.03
CA ALA A 452 -8.38 33.15 -38.35
C ALA A 452 -8.28 33.25 -36.83
N ARG A 453 -7.95 34.43 -36.32
CA ARG A 453 -7.86 34.63 -34.86
C ARG A 453 -9.22 34.58 -34.20
N LYS A 454 -9.30 33.84 -33.07
CA LYS A 454 -10.45 33.85 -32.20
C LYS A 454 -10.38 35.04 -31.24
N PRO A 455 -11.53 35.66 -30.90
CA PRO A 455 -11.56 36.71 -29.86
C PRO A 455 -11.08 36.15 -28.52
N TYR A 456 -9.98 36.70 -28.01
CA TYR A 456 -9.33 36.17 -26.80
C TYR A 456 -10.23 36.27 -25.56
N ASN A 457 -11.01 37.33 -25.42
CA ASN A 457 -11.94 37.55 -24.29
C ASN A 457 -13.08 36.52 -24.29
N VAL A 458 -13.59 36.14 -25.46
CA VAL A 458 -14.59 35.08 -25.58
C VAL A 458 -13.98 33.71 -25.24
N VAL A 459 -12.81 33.43 -25.76
CA VAL A 459 -12.09 32.17 -25.46
C VAL A 459 -11.77 32.08 -23.96
N SER A 460 -11.28 33.17 -23.37
CA SER A 460 -10.98 33.25 -21.94
C SER A 460 -12.24 32.99 -21.09
N GLU A 461 -13.38 33.57 -21.46
CA GLU A 461 -14.63 33.36 -20.73
C GLU A 461 -15.16 31.92 -20.89
N ILE A 462 -15.06 31.33 -22.07
CA ILE A 462 -15.37 29.91 -22.29
C ILE A 462 -14.52 29.03 -21.37
N ILE A 463 -13.21 29.26 -21.33
CA ILE A 463 -12.31 28.47 -20.49
C ILE A 463 -12.68 28.61 -19.00
N LYS A 464 -12.93 29.82 -18.51
CA LYS A 464 -13.33 30.05 -17.11
C LYS A 464 -14.61 29.29 -16.74
N ARG A 465 -15.59 29.23 -17.64
CA ARG A 465 -16.90 28.64 -17.37
C ARG A 465 -16.96 27.13 -17.57
N PHE A 466 -16.16 26.59 -18.47
CA PHE A 466 -16.24 25.18 -18.87
C PHE A 466 -15.03 24.35 -18.44
N CYS A 467 -13.93 24.98 -18.03
CA CYS A 467 -12.74 24.28 -17.57
C CYS A 467 -12.47 24.65 -16.09
N PRO A 468 -12.51 23.69 -15.16
CA PRO A 468 -12.22 23.96 -13.74
C PRO A 468 -10.78 24.46 -13.54
N ASP A 469 -10.49 25.03 -12.35
CA ASP A 469 -9.21 25.69 -12.07
C ASP A 469 -7.98 24.77 -12.27
N ASN A 470 -8.11 23.48 -11.97
CA ASN A 470 -7.05 22.48 -12.19
C ASN A 470 -7.26 21.66 -13.47
N GLY A 471 -8.18 22.07 -14.34
CA GLY A 471 -8.51 21.37 -15.57
C GLY A 471 -7.46 21.51 -16.67
N CYS A 472 -7.65 20.73 -17.74
CA CYS A 472 -6.82 20.76 -18.92
C CYS A 472 -7.65 21.18 -20.14
N VAL A 473 -7.13 22.12 -20.91
CA VAL A 473 -7.71 22.56 -22.18
C VAL A 473 -6.94 21.89 -23.32
N TYR A 474 -7.64 21.20 -24.19
CA TYR A 474 -7.08 20.60 -25.40
C TYR A 474 -7.62 21.29 -26.65
N ASP A 475 -6.73 21.82 -27.49
CA ASP A 475 -7.06 22.40 -28.78
C ASP A 475 -6.34 21.61 -29.89
N PRO A 476 -7.07 20.76 -30.65
CA PRO A 476 -6.47 19.92 -31.69
C PRO A 476 -6.06 20.69 -32.95
N MET A 477 -6.44 21.97 -33.08
CA MET A 477 -6.13 22.83 -34.23
C MET A 477 -5.97 24.29 -33.77
N PHE A 478 -4.94 24.53 -32.95
CA PHE A 478 -4.85 25.77 -32.18
C PHE A 478 -4.55 27.03 -33.04
N GLY A 479 -4.11 26.90 -34.28
CA GLY A 479 -3.84 28.05 -35.18
C GLY A 479 -2.86 29.04 -34.56
N SER A 480 -3.29 30.28 -34.33
CA SER A 480 -2.47 31.31 -33.66
C SER A 480 -2.20 31.04 -32.16
N GLY A 481 -2.75 29.98 -31.58
CA GLY A 481 -2.56 29.61 -30.18
C GLY A 481 -3.43 30.37 -29.16
N THR A 482 -4.45 31.12 -29.60
CA THR A 482 -5.29 31.91 -28.68
C THR A 482 -5.84 31.08 -27.52
N THR A 483 -6.35 29.87 -27.78
CA THR A 483 -6.89 28.97 -26.76
C THR A 483 -5.83 28.55 -25.75
N ILE A 484 -4.66 28.18 -26.26
CA ILE A 484 -3.52 27.70 -25.42
C ILE A 484 -2.98 28.85 -24.55
N ILE A 485 -2.87 30.04 -25.13
CA ILE A 485 -2.38 31.25 -24.44
C ILE A 485 -3.37 31.66 -23.32
N GLU A 486 -4.66 31.72 -23.61
CA GLU A 486 -5.67 32.10 -22.62
C GLU A 486 -5.82 31.05 -21.52
N ALA A 487 -5.72 29.75 -21.83
CA ALA A 487 -5.68 28.68 -20.84
C ALA A 487 -4.48 28.83 -19.89
N SER A 488 -3.31 29.10 -20.44
CA SER A 488 -2.08 29.33 -19.66
C SER A 488 -2.18 30.55 -18.75
N LYS A 489 -2.74 31.68 -19.25
CA LYS A 489 -2.98 32.90 -18.44
C LYS A 489 -3.92 32.64 -17.26
N LEU A 490 -4.88 31.74 -17.43
CA LEU A 490 -5.85 31.35 -16.42
C LEU A 490 -5.32 30.23 -15.49
N GLY A 491 -4.06 29.83 -15.61
CA GLY A 491 -3.46 28.80 -14.78
C GLY A 491 -3.97 27.38 -15.06
N ARG A 492 -4.62 27.15 -16.24
CA ARG A 492 -5.03 25.80 -16.68
C ARG A 492 -3.90 25.11 -17.39
N LYS A 493 -3.86 23.78 -17.29
CA LYS A 493 -3.02 22.98 -18.19
C LYS A 493 -3.53 23.16 -19.62
N ALA A 494 -2.63 23.27 -20.61
CA ALA A 494 -2.99 23.42 -21.99
C ALA A 494 -2.21 22.44 -22.87
N ILE A 495 -2.92 21.75 -23.75
CA ILE A 495 -2.36 20.85 -24.77
C ILE A 495 -2.89 21.31 -26.11
N GLY A 496 -2.02 21.47 -27.09
CA GLY A 496 -2.42 21.86 -28.44
C GLY A 496 -1.66 21.11 -29.50
N THR A 497 -2.34 20.83 -30.60
CA THR A 497 -1.73 20.31 -31.83
C THR A 497 -2.11 21.16 -33.00
N ASP A 498 -1.20 21.31 -33.96
CA ASP A 498 -1.48 21.93 -35.23
C ASP A 498 -0.57 21.34 -36.32
N ILE A 499 -1.12 21.12 -37.50
CA ILE A 499 -0.37 20.60 -38.64
C ILE A 499 0.56 21.67 -39.24
N ASN A 500 0.26 22.96 -39.02
CA ASN A 500 1.02 24.06 -39.54
C ASN A 500 2.22 24.39 -38.66
N LEU A 501 3.42 24.18 -39.15
CA LEU A 501 4.64 24.48 -38.42
C LEU A 501 4.76 25.97 -38.02
N LEU A 502 4.21 26.89 -38.81
CA LEU A 502 4.18 28.32 -38.47
C LEU A 502 3.29 28.56 -37.25
N ALA A 503 2.09 27.94 -37.19
CA ALA A 503 1.20 27.99 -36.03
C ALA A 503 1.91 27.49 -34.76
N TYR A 504 2.59 26.35 -34.86
CA TYR A 504 3.37 25.80 -33.74
C TYR A 504 4.45 26.76 -33.25
N LYS A 505 5.25 27.33 -34.16
CA LYS A 505 6.30 28.30 -33.80
C LYS A 505 5.74 29.55 -33.15
N LEU A 506 4.67 30.12 -33.70
CA LEU A 506 3.99 31.30 -33.15
C LEU A 506 3.44 31.06 -31.73
N CYS A 507 2.76 29.96 -31.53
CA CYS A 507 2.22 29.61 -30.23
C CYS A 507 3.33 29.39 -29.18
N LYS A 508 4.38 28.63 -29.54
CA LYS A 508 5.55 28.40 -28.70
C LYS A 508 6.26 29.69 -28.31
N THR A 509 6.45 30.59 -29.27
CA THR A 509 7.08 31.91 -29.07
C THR A 509 6.21 32.77 -28.13
N SER A 510 4.88 32.79 -28.29
CA SER A 510 3.98 33.56 -27.46
C SER A 510 3.90 33.06 -26.01
N LEU A 511 4.24 31.80 -25.75
CA LEU A 511 4.28 31.18 -24.40
C LEU A 511 5.67 31.31 -23.77
N SER A 512 6.70 31.66 -24.50
CA SER A 512 8.07 31.79 -23.99
C SER A 512 8.21 33.06 -23.15
N ARG A 513 9.00 33.01 -22.07
CA ARG A 513 9.45 34.21 -21.37
C ARG A 513 10.64 34.79 -22.10
N TRP A 514 10.52 36.05 -22.50
CA TRP A 514 11.60 36.77 -23.18
C TRP A 514 12.34 37.66 -22.20
N ASP A 515 13.66 37.58 -22.18
CA ASP A 515 14.52 38.60 -21.60
C ASP A 515 14.84 39.62 -22.67
N LEU A 516 14.21 40.78 -22.63
CA LEU A 516 14.37 41.85 -23.61
C LEU A 516 15.81 42.38 -23.68
N ASN A 517 16.65 42.14 -22.68
CA ASN A 517 18.07 42.53 -22.67
C ASN A 517 18.95 41.59 -23.50
N GLN A 518 18.42 40.45 -23.94
CA GLN A 518 19.11 39.46 -24.76
C GLN A 518 18.61 39.42 -26.21
N VAL A 519 17.69 40.31 -26.59
CA VAL A 519 17.16 40.37 -27.95
C VAL A 519 17.98 41.34 -28.75
N GLU A 520 18.90 40.86 -29.58
CA GLU A 520 19.53 41.65 -30.65
C GLU A 520 18.53 41.78 -31.81
N ILE A 521 18.19 43.00 -32.15
CA ILE A 521 17.41 43.31 -33.37
C ILE A 521 18.40 43.60 -34.48
N GLU A 522 18.61 42.62 -35.37
CA GLU A 522 19.20 42.90 -36.68
C GLU A 522 18.14 43.55 -37.58
N ILE A 523 18.39 44.81 -37.98
CA ILE A 523 17.55 45.57 -38.94
C ILE A 523 18.09 45.34 -40.35
#